data_6c51fcaa5956c6aa26ac03a580d422af
#
_entry.id   6c51fcaa5956c6aa26ac03a580d422af
#
_cell.length_a   1.000
_cell.length_b   1.000
_cell.length_c   1.000
_cell.angle_alpha   90.00
_cell.angle_beta   90.00
_cell.angle_gamma   90.00
#
_symmetry.space_group_name_H-M   'P 1'
#
loop_
_entity.id
_entity.type
_entity.pdbx_description
1 polymer ?
#
loop_
_entity_poly.entity_id
_entity_poly.type
_entity_poly.pdbx_seq_one_letter_code
_entity_poly.pdbx_strand_id
1 'polypeptide(L)'
;MSSSIDAVSGMIRHRINEQDKNYMCVMVGQTGSGKSADAIELARRVDLSFEDNPRVVFTPKEFMEQIPKMKKGQAIIFDEAGVGIPAREWMRVQNKLIGYVAQLFRHLNLCVIFTVPSMSFIDKQVKNLMHAVIETKTIDFEHNLGVTKYWRINHNAVFDMTKLEPLILFSKGSHHSIDPLYIPHPPAGLWSKYVAMKEAYANKFYQDAFKELNETKESIDGNKIKKLSNQSKCGIQLLRFVKENYTWEKIEKETGYSQRQMRDWLKESEAVAVD
;
A
#
# COMPACT_ATOMS: atom_id res chain seq x y z
N MET A 1 12.87 -26.81 -12.18
CA MET A 1 11.46 -26.74 -11.74
C MET A 1 11.06 -25.27 -11.74
N SER A 2 9.92 -24.91 -12.33
CA SER A 2 9.40 -23.54 -12.24
C SER A 2 9.08 -23.25 -10.78
N SER A 3 9.53 -22.09 -10.26
CA SER A 3 9.22 -21.72 -8.88
C SER A 3 7.73 -21.43 -8.71
N SER A 4 7.20 -21.52 -7.48
CA SER A 4 5.78 -21.25 -7.20
C SER A 4 5.36 -19.84 -7.66
N ILE A 5 6.25 -18.86 -7.53
CA ILE A 5 6.01 -17.49 -8.00
C ILE A 5 5.95 -17.39 -9.54
N ASP A 6 6.72 -18.20 -10.28
CA ASP A 6 6.65 -18.25 -11.74
C ASP A 6 5.30 -18.75 -12.22
N ALA A 7 4.76 -19.75 -11.53
CA ALA A 7 3.42 -20.27 -11.84
C ALA A 7 2.33 -19.23 -11.56
N VAL A 8 2.42 -18.53 -10.43
CA VAL A 8 1.48 -17.44 -10.06
C VAL A 8 1.56 -16.29 -11.05
N SER A 9 2.77 -15.80 -11.34
CA SER A 9 2.95 -14.68 -12.28
C SER A 9 2.54 -15.08 -13.71
N GLY A 10 2.79 -16.32 -14.11
CA GLY A 10 2.32 -16.90 -15.38
C GLY A 10 0.79 -16.90 -15.49
N MET A 11 0.11 -17.34 -14.44
CA MET A 11 -1.36 -17.29 -14.35
C MET A 11 -1.90 -15.86 -14.49
N ILE A 12 -1.27 -14.91 -13.81
CA ILE A 12 -1.65 -13.48 -13.88
C ILE A 12 -1.44 -12.94 -15.31
N ARG A 13 -0.29 -13.21 -15.92
CA ARG A 13 0.01 -12.78 -17.31
C ARG A 13 -0.98 -13.38 -18.31
N HIS A 14 -1.30 -14.66 -18.18
CA HIS A 14 -2.31 -15.31 -19.03
C HIS A 14 -3.67 -14.62 -18.91
N ARG A 15 -4.11 -14.32 -17.68
CA ARG A 15 -5.36 -13.58 -17.44
C ARG A 15 -5.37 -12.22 -18.13
N ILE A 16 -4.27 -11.47 -18.03
CA ILE A 16 -4.15 -10.09 -18.52
C ILE A 16 -4.01 -10.06 -20.05
N ASN A 17 -3.12 -10.88 -20.61
CA ASN A 17 -2.72 -10.78 -22.00
C ASN A 17 -3.58 -11.61 -22.96
N GLU A 18 -4.05 -12.79 -22.50
CA GLU A 18 -4.78 -13.74 -23.34
C GLU A 18 -6.28 -13.72 -23.06
N GLN A 19 -6.71 -13.55 -21.81
CA GLN A 19 -8.14 -13.48 -21.48
C GLN A 19 -8.71 -12.07 -21.52
N ASP A 20 -7.90 -11.05 -21.81
CA ASP A 20 -8.29 -9.63 -21.84
C ASP A 20 -8.99 -9.17 -20.54
N LYS A 21 -8.46 -9.57 -19.39
CA LYS A 21 -9.00 -9.22 -18.08
C LYS A 21 -7.95 -8.56 -17.22
N ASN A 22 -8.33 -7.53 -16.47
CA ASN A 22 -7.48 -6.97 -15.44
C ASN A 22 -7.20 -7.96 -14.31
N TYR A 23 -6.15 -7.69 -13.57
CA TYR A 23 -5.87 -8.38 -12.32
C TYR A 23 -5.65 -7.38 -11.19
N MET A 24 -6.29 -7.60 -10.06
CA MET A 24 -6.21 -6.74 -8.89
C MET A 24 -6.01 -7.62 -7.65
N CYS A 25 -4.98 -7.33 -6.87
CA CYS A 25 -4.74 -8.03 -5.61
C CYS A 25 -4.31 -7.05 -4.52
N VAL A 26 -4.38 -7.53 -3.29
CA VAL A 26 -3.90 -6.82 -2.11
C VAL A 26 -2.89 -7.68 -1.37
N MET A 27 -1.76 -7.09 -1.00
CA MET A 27 -0.78 -7.67 -0.09
C MET A 27 -1.02 -7.15 1.31
N VAL A 28 -1.24 -8.05 2.26
CA VAL A 28 -1.52 -7.74 3.66
C VAL A 28 -0.47 -8.33 4.58
N GLY A 29 -0.18 -7.66 5.68
CA GLY A 29 0.76 -8.14 6.70
C GLY A 29 1.22 -7.00 7.60
N GLN A 30 1.86 -7.34 8.70
CA GLN A 30 2.38 -6.35 9.64
C GLN A 30 3.46 -5.46 9.02
N THR A 31 3.71 -4.30 9.62
CA THR A 31 4.83 -3.44 9.23
C THR A 31 6.14 -4.22 9.36
N GLY A 32 7.01 -4.10 8.34
CA GLY A 32 8.27 -4.85 8.30
C GLY A 32 8.16 -6.30 7.81
N SER A 33 6.98 -6.80 7.44
CA SER A 33 6.81 -8.19 6.97
C SER A 33 7.29 -8.46 5.53
N GLY A 34 7.75 -7.44 4.78
CA GLY A 34 8.25 -7.60 3.41
C GLY A 34 7.24 -7.29 2.30
N LYS A 35 6.02 -6.83 2.61
CA LYS A 35 4.94 -6.57 1.63
C LYS A 35 5.39 -5.82 0.38
N SER A 36 6.13 -4.72 0.55
CA SER A 36 6.55 -3.89 -0.57
C SER A 36 7.57 -4.61 -1.46
N ALA A 37 8.49 -5.38 -0.87
CA ALA A 37 9.44 -6.19 -1.63
C ALA A 37 8.70 -7.28 -2.43
N ASP A 38 7.77 -7.99 -1.80
CA ASP A 38 6.95 -9.01 -2.44
C ASP A 38 6.10 -8.44 -3.58
N ALA A 39 5.53 -7.23 -3.38
CA ALA A 39 4.74 -6.53 -4.40
C ALA A 39 5.59 -6.16 -5.62
N ILE A 40 6.80 -5.64 -5.39
CA ILE A 40 7.73 -5.24 -6.45
C ILE A 40 8.16 -6.45 -7.26
N GLU A 41 8.53 -7.54 -6.61
CA GLU A 41 8.95 -8.76 -7.30
C GLU A 41 7.80 -9.39 -8.09
N LEU A 42 6.58 -9.41 -7.54
CA LEU A 42 5.41 -9.88 -8.28
C LEU A 42 5.13 -8.99 -9.50
N ALA A 43 5.15 -7.66 -9.32
CA ALA A 43 4.93 -6.72 -10.43
C ALA A 43 5.96 -6.90 -11.54
N ARG A 44 7.26 -7.04 -11.19
CA ARG A 44 8.36 -7.28 -12.12
C ARG A 44 8.16 -8.57 -12.93
N ARG A 45 7.68 -9.63 -12.29
CA ARG A 45 7.43 -10.92 -12.96
C ARG A 45 6.19 -10.89 -13.84
N VAL A 46 5.20 -10.09 -13.51
CA VAL A 46 4.00 -9.93 -14.33
C VAL A 46 4.26 -9.01 -15.51
N ASP A 47 4.98 -7.93 -15.30
CA ASP A 47 5.25 -6.87 -16.28
C ASP A 47 6.75 -6.72 -16.51
N LEU A 48 7.23 -7.17 -17.66
CA LEU A 48 8.65 -7.15 -18.00
C LEU A 48 9.22 -5.73 -18.14
N SER A 49 8.39 -4.71 -18.34
CA SER A 49 8.83 -3.30 -18.41
C SER A 49 8.93 -2.64 -17.03
N PHE A 50 8.52 -3.36 -15.97
CA PHE A 50 8.48 -2.79 -14.61
C PHE A 50 9.87 -2.52 -14.03
N GLU A 51 10.86 -3.33 -14.35
CA GLU A 51 12.23 -3.16 -13.86
C GLU A 51 12.89 -1.88 -14.39
N ASP A 52 12.64 -1.54 -15.66
CA ASP A 52 13.16 -0.31 -16.27
C ASP A 52 12.41 0.93 -15.77
N ASN A 53 11.11 0.83 -15.66
CA ASN A 53 10.22 1.92 -15.24
C ASN A 53 9.25 1.44 -14.14
N PRO A 54 9.69 1.39 -12.87
CA PRO A 54 8.85 0.96 -11.75
C PRO A 54 7.72 1.95 -11.52
N ARG A 55 6.48 1.44 -11.55
CA ARG A 55 5.26 2.21 -11.31
C ARG A 55 4.77 1.95 -9.89
N VAL A 56 5.39 2.64 -8.94
CA VAL A 56 5.00 2.63 -7.52
C VAL A 56 4.48 4.00 -7.16
N VAL A 57 3.31 4.07 -6.56
CA VAL A 57 2.66 5.30 -6.15
C VAL A 57 2.24 5.20 -4.69
N PHE A 58 2.25 6.32 -4.00
CA PHE A 58 1.98 6.41 -2.56
C PHE A 58 0.72 7.22 -2.26
N THR A 59 0.22 7.97 -3.25
CA THR A 59 -0.97 8.81 -3.09
C THR A 59 -2.05 8.48 -4.12
N PRO A 60 -3.34 8.71 -3.78
CA PRO A 60 -4.44 8.59 -4.73
C PRO A 60 -4.27 9.47 -5.97
N LYS A 61 -3.70 10.66 -5.78
CA LYS A 61 -3.44 11.62 -6.87
C LYS A 61 -2.44 11.04 -7.86
N GLU A 62 -1.29 10.56 -7.38
CA GLU A 62 -0.27 9.92 -8.22
C GLU A 62 -0.84 8.71 -8.97
N PHE A 63 -1.66 7.89 -8.29
CA PHE A 63 -2.32 6.75 -8.91
C PHE A 63 -3.18 7.17 -10.09
N MET A 64 -4.05 8.19 -9.90
CA MET A 64 -4.92 8.71 -10.96
C MET A 64 -4.15 9.36 -12.11
N GLU A 65 -3.04 10.00 -11.84
CA GLU A 65 -2.17 10.62 -12.87
C GLU A 65 -1.39 9.58 -13.67
N GLN A 66 -1.08 8.44 -13.06
CA GLN A 66 -0.27 7.37 -13.69
C GLN A 66 -1.12 6.48 -14.59
N ILE A 67 -2.33 6.12 -14.19
CA ILE A 67 -3.20 5.17 -14.91
C ILE A 67 -3.40 5.53 -16.39
N PRO A 68 -3.73 6.77 -16.79
CA PRO A 68 -3.93 7.12 -18.20
C PRO A 68 -2.69 6.97 -19.08
N LYS A 69 -1.51 6.92 -18.47
CA LYS A 69 -0.21 6.79 -19.18
C LYS A 69 0.20 5.33 -19.37
N MET A 70 -0.52 4.41 -18.74
CA MET A 70 -0.18 3.00 -18.76
C MET A 70 -0.65 2.30 -20.03
N LYS A 71 0.05 1.24 -20.38
CA LYS A 71 -0.26 0.37 -21.51
C LYS A 71 -0.82 -0.97 -21.01
N LYS A 72 -1.54 -1.67 -21.88
CA LYS A 72 -2.03 -3.01 -21.62
C LYS A 72 -0.92 -3.93 -21.07
N GLY A 73 -1.24 -4.68 -20.06
CA GLY A 73 -0.33 -5.66 -19.45
C GLY A 73 0.62 -5.08 -18.40
N GLN A 74 0.64 -3.77 -18.21
CA GLN A 74 1.53 -3.15 -17.22
C GLN A 74 1.02 -3.32 -15.79
N ALA A 75 2.00 -3.32 -14.86
CA ALA A 75 1.75 -3.40 -13.43
C ALA A 75 1.92 -2.03 -12.75
N ILE A 76 1.10 -1.76 -11.74
CA ILE A 76 1.22 -0.62 -10.83
C ILE A 76 1.03 -1.08 -9.39
N ILE A 77 1.85 -0.54 -8.50
CA ILE A 77 1.76 -0.77 -7.06
C ILE A 77 1.30 0.51 -6.39
N PHE A 78 0.25 0.39 -5.56
CA PHE A 78 -0.11 1.43 -4.63
C PHE A 78 0.37 1.00 -3.24
N ASP A 79 1.54 1.53 -2.86
CA ASP A 79 2.20 1.14 -1.62
C ASP A 79 1.68 1.94 -0.43
N GLU A 80 1.56 1.26 0.71
CA GLU A 80 1.04 1.85 1.96
C GLU A 80 -0.32 2.54 1.80
N ALA A 81 -1.19 1.97 0.98
CA ALA A 81 -2.50 2.51 0.70
C ALA A 81 -3.29 2.80 1.99
N GLY A 82 -3.54 4.09 2.25
CA GLY A 82 -4.27 4.57 3.42
C GLY A 82 -3.42 5.02 4.61
N VAL A 83 -2.09 4.95 4.55
CA VAL A 83 -1.22 5.53 5.58
C VAL A 83 -1.29 7.05 5.51
N GLY A 84 -1.49 7.70 6.67
CA GLY A 84 -1.57 9.17 6.76
C GLY A 84 -2.89 9.78 6.32
N ILE A 85 -3.87 8.98 5.89
CA ILE A 85 -5.21 9.44 5.53
C ILE A 85 -6.21 8.89 6.56
N PRO A 86 -7.10 9.72 7.14
CA PRO A 86 -8.16 9.24 8.02
C PRO A 86 -8.98 8.15 7.34
N ALA A 87 -9.30 7.07 8.06
CA ALA A 87 -9.93 5.88 7.48
C ALA A 87 -11.21 6.20 6.68
N ARG A 88 -12.04 7.15 7.13
CA ARG A 88 -13.25 7.57 6.40
C ARG A 88 -12.94 8.31 5.09
N GLU A 89 -11.91 9.15 5.07
CA GLU A 89 -11.47 9.84 3.85
C GLU A 89 -10.85 8.86 2.88
N TRP A 90 -10.03 7.94 3.38
CA TRP A 90 -9.46 6.87 2.60
C TRP A 90 -10.53 6.01 1.92
N MET A 91 -11.58 5.60 2.64
CA MET A 91 -12.70 4.84 2.06
C MET A 91 -13.42 5.64 0.96
N ARG A 92 -13.63 6.95 1.14
CA ARG A 92 -14.23 7.81 0.09
C ARG A 92 -13.34 7.92 -1.14
N VAL A 93 -12.04 8.02 -0.93
CA VAL A 93 -11.04 8.08 -2.01
C VAL A 93 -10.98 6.75 -2.75
N GLN A 94 -10.93 5.63 -2.03
CA GLN A 94 -10.98 4.28 -2.63
C GLN A 94 -12.21 4.11 -3.52
N ASN A 95 -13.39 4.44 -3.04
CA ASN A 95 -14.62 4.31 -3.81
C ASN A 95 -14.59 5.12 -5.11
N LYS A 96 -14.02 6.32 -5.09
CA LYS A 96 -13.80 7.12 -6.30
C LYS A 96 -12.78 6.48 -7.22
N LEU A 97 -11.61 6.08 -6.68
CA LEU A 97 -10.55 5.42 -7.45
C LEU A 97 -11.08 4.18 -8.15
N ILE A 98 -11.88 3.38 -7.45
CA ILE A 98 -12.42 2.12 -7.98
C ILE A 98 -13.48 2.37 -9.03
N GLY A 99 -14.33 3.36 -8.86
CA GLY A 99 -15.26 3.75 -9.92
C GLY A 99 -14.52 4.09 -11.22
N TYR A 100 -13.42 4.85 -11.13
CA TYR A 100 -12.56 5.17 -12.28
C TYR A 100 -11.81 3.94 -12.80
N VAL A 101 -11.24 3.16 -11.88
CA VAL A 101 -10.50 1.94 -12.17
C VAL A 101 -11.41 0.94 -12.89
N ALA A 102 -12.61 0.67 -12.39
CA ALA A 102 -13.55 -0.27 -13.00
C ALA A 102 -13.99 0.16 -14.41
N GLN A 103 -14.06 1.45 -14.67
CA GLN A 103 -14.43 1.99 -16.00
C GLN A 103 -13.24 2.02 -16.96
N LEU A 104 -12.06 2.48 -16.51
CA LEU A 104 -10.87 2.63 -17.34
C LEU A 104 -10.10 1.31 -17.55
N PHE A 105 -10.12 0.41 -16.55
CA PHE A 105 -9.35 -0.85 -16.64
C PHE A 105 -9.87 -1.85 -17.66
N ARG A 106 -11.13 -1.76 -18.07
CA ARG A 106 -11.67 -2.66 -19.10
C ARG A 106 -10.91 -2.59 -20.43
N HIS A 107 -10.20 -1.50 -20.68
CA HIS A 107 -9.43 -1.31 -21.91
C HIS A 107 -7.92 -1.54 -21.73
N LEU A 108 -7.41 -1.43 -20.51
CA LEU A 108 -5.97 -1.48 -20.26
C LEU A 108 -5.48 -2.81 -19.70
N ASN A 109 -6.35 -3.65 -19.16
CA ASN A 109 -5.98 -4.97 -18.62
C ASN A 109 -4.72 -4.90 -17.73
N LEU A 110 -4.76 -4.04 -16.70
CA LEU A 110 -3.61 -3.79 -15.83
C LEU A 110 -3.51 -4.81 -14.70
N CYS A 111 -2.30 -4.98 -14.18
CA CYS A 111 -2.04 -5.59 -12.88
C CYS A 111 -1.95 -4.51 -11.81
N VAL A 112 -2.87 -4.51 -10.84
CA VAL A 112 -2.86 -3.56 -9.74
C VAL A 112 -2.64 -4.27 -8.43
N ILE A 113 -1.62 -3.82 -7.69
CA ILE A 113 -1.23 -4.38 -6.41
C ILE A 113 -1.35 -3.29 -5.35
N PHE A 114 -2.18 -3.53 -4.33
CA PHE A 114 -2.25 -2.67 -3.16
C PHE A 114 -1.44 -3.31 -2.03
N THR A 115 -0.74 -2.50 -1.24
CA THR A 115 -0.17 -2.97 0.02
C THR A 115 -0.87 -2.28 1.19
N VAL A 116 -1.30 -3.04 2.16
CA VAL A 116 -1.98 -2.52 3.36
C VAL A 116 -1.58 -3.31 4.60
N PRO A 117 -1.62 -2.71 5.80
CA PRO A 117 -1.36 -3.45 7.04
C PRO A 117 -2.41 -4.52 7.34
N SER A 118 -3.66 -4.27 6.98
CA SER A 118 -4.80 -5.14 7.26
C SER A 118 -5.90 -5.00 6.20
N MET A 119 -6.67 -6.06 5.99
CA MET A 119 -7.86 -6.04 5.12
C MET A 119 -8.94 -5.06 5.59
N SER A 120 -8.91 -4.58 6.82
CA SER A 120 -9.81 -3.55 7.32
C SER A 120 -9.63 -2.19 6.64
N PHE A 121 -8.46 -1.94 6.04
CA PHE A 121 -8.18 -0.74 5.26
C PHE A 121 -8.85 -0.75 3.87
N ILE A 122 -9.39 -1.89 3.44
CA ILE A 122 -10.02 -2.04 2.13
C ILE A 122 -11.55 -2.08 2.30
N ASP A 123 -12.24 -1.21 1.60
CA ASP A 123 -13.71 -1.16 1.58
C ASP A 123 -14.33 -2.45 1.01
N LYS A 124 -15.57 -2.79 1.45
CA LYS A 124 -16.25 -4.01 1.01
C LYS A 124 -16.45 -4.06 -0.53
N GLN A 125 -16.79 -2.93 -1.15
CA GLN A 125 -17.01 -2.88 -2.61
C GLN A 125 -15.71 -3.14 -3.36
N VAL A 126 -14.60 -2.63 -2.83
CA VAL A 126 -13.25 -2.87 -3.38
C VAL A 126 -12.86 -4.34 -3.27
N LYS A 127 -13.10 -4.96 -2.11
CA LYS A 127 -12.82 -6.38 -1.89
C LYS A 127 -13.51 -7.26 -2.93
N ASN A 128 -14.74 -6.91 -3.31
CA ASN A 128 -15.52 -7.65 -4.30
C ASN A 128 -14.95 -7.55 -5.73
N LEU A 129 -14.12 -6.54 -6.00
CA LEU A 129 -13.43 -6.36 -7.29
C LEU A 129 -12.03 -6.98 -7.31
N MET A 130 -11.50 -7.38 -6.15
CA MET A 130 -10.19 -8.00 -6.06
C MET A 130 -10.25 -9.49 -6.43
N HIS A 131 -9.12 -9.98 -6.93
CA HIS A 131 -8.98 -11.37 -7.36
C HIS A 131 -8.22 -12.22 -6.35
N ALA A 132 -7.34 -11.58 -5.55
CA ALA A 132 -6.54 -12.27 -4.56
C ALA A 132 -6.19 -11.37 -3.36
N VAL A 133 -5.97 -12.05 -2.23
CA VAL A 133 -5.24 -11.54 -1.06
C VAL A 133 -3.95 -12.34 -0.96
N ILE A 134 -2.82 -11.66 -0.87
CA ILE A 134 -1.52 -12.26 -0.59
C ILE A 134 -1.10 -11.83 0.81
N GLU A 135 -1.12 -12.78 1.72
CA GLU A 135 -0.79 -12.54 3.12
C GLU A 135 0.70 -12.76 3.34
N THR A 136 1.45 -11.71 3.62
CA THR A 136 2.87 -11.79 3.95
C THR A 136 3.04 -12.18 5.41
N LYS A 137 3.58 -13.36 5.66
CA LYS A 137 3.74 -13.94 7.01
C LYS A 137 5.04 -13.51 7.67
N THR A 138 6.15 -13.71 6.98
CA THR A 138 7.50 -13.44 7.49
C THR A 138 8.49 -13.35 6.33
N ILE A 139 9.73 -13.00 6.67
CA ILE A 139 10.87 -13.00 5.75
C ILE A 139 11.80 -14.13 6.18
N ASP A 140 12.14 -15.01 5.25
CA ASP A 140 13.26 -15.93 5.38
C ASP A 140 14.53 -15.19 5.00
N PHE A 141 15.26 -14.71 6.00
CA PHE A 141 16.48 -13.93 5.79
C PHE A 141 17.65 -14.79 5.28
N GLU A 142 17.66 -16.10 5.57
CA GLU A 142 18.71 -17.00 5.12
C GLU A 142 18.66 -17.19 3.60
N HIS A 143 17.46 -17.34 3.05
CA HIS A 143 17.26 -17.54 1.62
C HIS A 143 16.82 -16.25 0.88
N ASN A 144 16.66 -15.15 1.59
CA ASN A 144 16.20 -13.86 1.07
C ASN A 144 14.84 -13.97 0.35
N LEU A 145 13.86 -14.61 1.00
CA LEU A 145 12.54 -14.90 0.48
C LEU A 145 11.44 -14.33 1.38
N GLY A 146 10.42 -13.73 0.79
CA GLY A 146 9.14 -13.52 1.45
C GLY A 146 8.36 -14.84 1.55
N VAL A 147 7.90 -15.17 2.75
CA VAL A 147 7.03 -16.33 2.99
C VAL A 147 5.60 -15.83 3.04
N THR A 148 4.82 -16.15 2.03
CA THR A 148 3.49 -15.62 1.84
C THR A 148 2.45 -16.72 1.66
N LYS A 149 1.18 -16.35 1.83
CA LYS A 149 0.05 -17.22 1.53
C LYS A 149 -0.87 -16.55 0.54
N TYR A 150 -1.15 -17.22 -0.55
CA TYR A 150 -2.03 -16.72 -1.59
C TYR A 150 -3.47 -17.22 -1.36
N TRP A 151 -4.39 -16.27 -1.24
CA TRP A 151 -5.82 -16.51 -1.14
C TRP A 151 -6.52 -16.00 -2.39
N ARG A 152 -7.18 -16.88 -3.13
CA ARG A 152 -8.08 -16.48 -4.21
C ARG A 152 -9.37 -15.94 -3.62
N ILE A 153 -9.82 -14.79 -4.11
CA ILE A 153 -11.12 -14.24 -3.76
C ILE A 153 -12.16 -14.83 -4.71
N ASN A 154 -13.15 -15.47 -4.13
CA ASN A 154 -14.32 -15.98 -4.85
C ASN A 154 -15.55 -15.24 -4.34
N HIS A 155 -16.06 -14.29 -5.14
CA HIS A 155 -17.23 -13.51 -4.81
C HIS A 155 -18.45 -14.05 -5.56
N ASN A 156 -19.47 -14.46 -4.80
CA ASN A 156 -20.77 -14.83 -5.32
C ASN A 156 -21.70 -13.62 -5.30
N ALA A 157 -21.94 -13.02 -6.47
CA ALA A 157 -22.73 -11.81 -6.60
C ALA A 157 -24.22 -12.01 -6.26
N VAL A 158 -24.75 -13.25 -6.36
CA VAL A 158 -26.16 -13.54 -6.07
C VAL A 158 -26.43 -13.52 -4.58
N PHE A 159 -25.50 -14.05 -3.77
CA PHE A 159 -25.65 -14.11 -2.32
C PHE A 159 -24.84 -13.02 -1.57
N ASP A 160 -24.15 -12.14 -2.30
CA ASP A 160 -23.21 -11.12 -1.74
C ASP A 160 -22.21 -11.73 -0.73
N MET A 161 -21.72 -12.93 -1.04
CA MET A 161 -20.81 -13.68 -0.21
C MET A 161 -19.42 -13.75 -0.84
N THR A 162 -18.41 -13.45 -0.05
CA THR A 162 -17.00 -13.54 -0.46
C THR A 162 -16.31 -14.63 0.33
N LYS A 163 -15.69 -15.58 -0.37
CA LYS A 163 -14.86 -16.64 0.23
C LYS A 163 -13.41 -16.45 -0.17
N LEU A 164 -12.50 -16.74 0.77
CA LEU A 164 -11.08 -16.85 0.52
C LEU A 164 -10.73 -18.33 0.40
N GLU A 165 -10.16 -18.70 -0.73
CA GLU A 165 -9.79 -20.08 -1.03
C GLU A 165 -8.28 -20.15 -1.29
N PRO A 166 -7.57 -21.19 -0.77
CA PRO A 166 -6.16 -21.40 -1.12
C PRO A 166 -6.00 -21.52 -2.64
N LEU A 167 -4.89 -21.02 -3.17
CA LEU A 167 -4.59 -21.21 -4.59
C LEU A 167 -4.16 -22.65 -4.85
N ILE A 168 -4.93 -23.32 -5.67
CA ILE A 168 -4.61 -24.64 -6.21
C ILE A 168 -4.40 -24.49 -7.71
N LEU A 169 -3.23 -24.87 -8.19
CA LEU A 169 -2.93 -24.90 -9.62
C LEU A 169 -3.05 -26.34 -10.12
N PHE A 170 -3.62 -26.47 -11.30
CA PHE A 170 -3.72 -27.75 -11.99
C PHE A 170 -2.64 -27.83 -13.06
N SER A 171 -1.75 -28.82 -12.96
CA SER A 171 -0.70 -29.05 -13.93
C SER A 171 -0.45 -30.56 -14.10
N LYS A 172 -0.29 -31.01 -15.33
CA LYS A 172 0.02 -32.39 -15.69
C LYS A 172 -0.92 -33.44 -15.05
N GLY A 173 -2.21 -33.10 -14.94
CA GLY A 173 -3.22 -34.02 -14.37
C GLY A 173 -3.24 -34.07 -12.82
N SER A 174 -2.47 -33.22 -12.13
CA SER A 174 -2.40 -33.18 -10.67
C SER A 174 -2.72 -31.79 -10.13
N HIS A 175 -3.29 -31.75 -8.93
CA HIS A 175 -3.54 -30.53 -8.17
C HIS A 175 -2.33 -30.20 -7.30
N HIS A 176 -1.84 -28.97 -7.41
CA HIS A 176 -0.71 -28.47 -6.61
C HIS A 176 -1.17 -27.28 -5.78
N SER A 177 -1.13 -27.40 -4.46
CA SER A 177 -1.35 -26.26 -3.57
C SER A 177 -0.15 -25.33 -3.60
N ILE A 178 -0.42 -24.05 -3.72
CA ILE A 178 0.59 -22.98 -3.61
C ILE A 178 0.51 -22.40 -2.18
N ASP A 179 0.95 -23.17 -1.21
CA ASP A 179 0.99 -22.75 0.20
C ASP A 179 2.16 -23.49 0.90
N PRO A 180 3.21 -22.77 1.32
CA PRO A 180 3.44 -21.33 1.16
C PRO A 180 3.86 -20.92 -0.26
N LEU A 181 3.59 -19.67 -0.61
CA LEU A 181 4.15 -19.00 -1.78
C LEU A 181 5.42 -18.26 -1.36
N TYR A 182 6.55 -18.67 -1.92
CA TYR A 182 7.84 -18.02 -1.71
C TYR A 182 8.09 -16.98 -2.78
N ILE A 183 8.38 -15.75 -2.36
CA ILE A 183 8.65 -14.61 -3.25
C ILE A 183 10.09 -14.15 -3.02
N PRO A 184 10.99 -14.27 -4.00
CA PRO A 184 12.35 -13.77 -3.88
C PRO A 184 12.38 -12.25 -3.69
N HIS A 185 13.40 -11.78 -2.98
CA HIS A 185 13.65 -10.33 -2.89
C HIS A 185 13.91 -9.77 -4.31
N PRO A 186 13.39 -8.58 -4.65
CA PRO A 186 13.62 -7.98 -5.95
C PRO A 186 15.10 -7.69 -6.20
N PRO A 187 15.55 -7.61 -7.48
CA PRO A 187 16.93 -7.26 -7.82
C PRO A 187 17.38 -5.95 -7.18
N ALA A 188 18.64 -5.89 -6.74
CA ALA A 188 19.18 -4.76 -5.98
C ALA A 188 18.98 -3.41 -6.69
N GLY A 189 19.13 -3.36 -8.03
CA GLY A 189 18.92 -2.14 -8.81
C GLY A 189 17.47 -1.66 -8.78
N LEU A 190 16.50 -2.56 -8.88
CA LEU A 190 15.07 -2.23 -8.79
C LEU A 190 14.71 -1.82 -7.36
N TRP A 191 15.22 -2.53 -6.36
CA TRP A 191 15.01 -2.20 -4.96
C TRP A 191 15.53 -0.81 -4.60
N SER A 192 16.73 -0.45 -5.07
CA SER A 192 17.30 0.89 -4.86
C SER A 192 16.45 1.99 -5.47
N LYS A 193 15.88 1.78 -6.68
CA LYS A 193 14.92 2.72 -7.28
C LYS A 193 13.68 2.92 -6.39
N TYR A 194 13.12 1.82 -5.88
CA TYR A 194 11.98 1.90 -4.97
C TYR A 194 12.30 2.64 -3.68
N VAL A 195 13.43 2.33 -3.03
CA VAL A 195 13.85 3.00 -1.79
C VAL A 195 13.96 4.51 -2.02
N ALA A 196 14.59 4.93 -3.11
CA ALA A 196 14.70 6.35 -3.46
C ALA A 196 13.33 7.02 -3.66
N MET A 197 12.37 6.33 -4.32
CA MET A 197 11.00 6.84 -4.49
C MET A 197 10.29 6.97 -3.14
N LYS A 198 10.42 5.98 -2.26
CA LYS A 198 9.82 5.99 -0.93
C LYS A 198 10.40 7.08 -0.03
N GLU A 199 11.71 7.27 -0.05
CA GLU A 199 12.39 8.35 0.68
C GLU A 199 11.95 9.73 0.18
N ALA A 200 11.87 9.92 -1.13
CA ALA A 200 11.39 11.18 -1.72
C ALA A 200 9.94 11.48 -1.28
N TYR A 201 9.07 10.47 -1.29
CA TYR A 201 7.70 10.59 -0.79
C TYR A 201 7.67 10.93 0.71
N ALA A 202 8.42 10.20 1.53
CA ALA A 202 8.48 10.42 2.97
C ALA A 202 8.96 11.85 3.31
N ASN A 203 10.01 12.31 2.64
CA ASN A 203 10.54 13.67 2.83
C ASN A 203 9.50 14.74 2.47
N LYS A 204 8.78 14.58 1.36
CA LYS A 204 7.70 15.48 0.97
C LYS A 204 6.57 15.46 1.99
N PHE A 205 6.15 14.28 2.41
CA PHE A 205 5.10 14.11 3.42
C PHE A 205 5.46 14.79 4.75
N TYR A 206 6.72 14.66 5.20
CA TYR A 206 7.20 15.37 6.39
C TYR A 206 7.19 16.89 6.21
N GLN A 207 7.65 17.40 5.06
CA GLN A 207 7.64 18.84 4.78
C GLN A 207 6.21 19.41 4.78
N ASP A 208 5.27 18.72 4.19
CA ASP A 208 3.87 19.15 4.14
C ASP A 208 3.24 19.14 5.54
N ALA A 209 3.48 18.07 6.33
CA ALA A 209 3.03 17.99 7.71
C ALA A 209 3.63 19.12 8.60
N PHE A 210 4.91 19.46 8.40
CA PHE A 210 5.53 20.59 9.15
C PHE A 210 4.96 21.94 8.73
N LYS A 211 4.62 22.15 7.46
CA LYS A 211 3.93 23.39 7.03
C LYS A 211 2.57 23.51 7.70
N GLU A 212 1.77 22.45 7.72
CA GLU A 212 0.47 22.45 8.38
C GLU A 212 0.59 22.75 9.89
N LEU A 213 1.59 22.19 10.57
CA LEU A 213 1.86 22.48 11.99
C LEU A 213 2.26 23.95 12.24
N ASN A 214 2.98 24.57 11.31
CA ASN A 214 3.38 25.98 11.43
C ASN A 214 2.22 26.93 11.13
N GLU A 215 1.43 26.67 10.11
CA GLU A 215 0.23 27.46 9.78
C GLU A 215 -0.81 27.41 10.91
N THR A 216 -0.88 26.29 11.63
CA THR A 216 -1.73 26.17 12.82
C THR A 216 -1.22 27.05 13.99
N LYS A 217 0.10 27.28 14.12
CA LYS A 217 0.66 28.20 15.14
C LYS A 217 0.28 29.65 14.89
N GLU A 218 0.32 30.14 13.66
CA GLU A 218 -0.04 31.52 13.33
C GLU A 218 -1.53 31.80 13.58
N SER A 219 -2.39 30.78 13.52
CA SER A 219 -3.81 30.91 13.83
C SER A 219 -4.18 30.87 15.31
N ILE A 220 -3.27 30.47 16.20
CA ILE A 220 -3.49 30.36 17.66
C ILE A 220 -3.27 31.69 18.37
N ASP A 221 -2.56 32.64 17.79
CA ASP A 221 -2.24 33.97 18.42
C ASP A 221 -3.40 34.98 18.39
N GLY A 222 -4.58 34.56 18.00
CA GLY A 222 -5.79 35.41 17.99
C GLY A 222 -7.04 34.66 18.43
N ASN A 223 -7.31 34.60 19.74
CA ASN A 223 -8.64 34.36 20.34
C ASN A 223 -9.67 33.56 19.50
N LYS A 224 -9.53 32.22 19.42
CA LYS A 224 -10.65 31.28 19.30
C LYS A 224 -10.17 29.84 19.46
N ILE A 225 -10.21 29.32 20.67
CA ILE A 225 -10.35 27.89 20.93
C ILE A 225 -11.72 27.46 20.37
N LYS A 226 -11.77 27.17 19.09
CA LYS A 226 -12.92 26.49 18.48
C LYS A 226 -12.45 25.51 17.42
N LYS A 227 -12.54 24.22 17.76
CA LYS A 227 -12.37 23.03 16.92
C LYS A 227 -10.97 22.89 16.32
N LEU A 228 -10.13 22.11 16.99
CA LEU A 228 -9.01 21.45 16.33
C LEU A 228 -9.51 20.82 15.02
N SER A 229 -9.04 21.34 13.89
CA SER A 229 -9.41 20.80 12.59
C SER A 229 -8.91 19.36 12.47
N ASN A 230 -9.52 18.57 11.58
CA ASN A 230 -9.06 17.20 11.31
C ASN A 230 -7.57 17.14 10.88
N GLN A 231 -7.01 18.25 10.40
CA GLN A 231 -5.61 18.43 10.03
C GLN A 231 -4.66 18.42 11.25
N SER A 232 -5.04 19.09 12.35
CA SER A 232 -4.26 19.05 13.60
C SER A 232 -4.17 17.65 14.19
N LYS A 233 -5.24 16.85 14.07
CA LYS A 233 -5.24 15.44 14.49
C LYS A 233 -4.29 14.58 13.67
N CYS A 234 -4.15 14.87 12.38
CA CYS A 234 -3.20 14.17 11.49
C CYS A 234 -1.75 14.48 11.88
N GLY A 235 -1.44 15.75 12.17
CA GLY A 235 -0.09 16.16 12.62
C GLY A 235 0.33 15.51 13.93
N ILE A 236 -0.60 15.37 14.89
CA ILE A 236 -0.35 14.72 16.18
C ILE A 236 -0.16 13.21 16.01
N GLN A 237 -0.95 12.55 15.17
CA GLN A 237 -0.77 11.13 14.85
C GLN A 237 0.59 10.88 14.18
N LEU A 238 1.02 11.79 13.31
CA LEU A 238 2.34 11.73 12.70
C LEU A 238 3.45 11.88 13.75
N LEU A 239 3.31 12.81 14.68
CA LEU A 239 4.29 13.02 15.74
C LEU A 239 4.41 11.78 16.65
N ARG A 240 3.31 11.09 16.91
CA ARG A 240 3.30 9.80 17.63
C ARG A 240 4.05 8.72 16.84
N PHE A 241 3.75 8.58 15.56
CA PHE A 241 4.41 7.62 14.67
C PHE A 241 5.93 7.87 14.57
N VAL A 242 6.33 9.14 14.41
CA VAL A 242 7.74 9.52 14.35
C VAL A 242 8.44 9.23 15.67
N LYS A 243 7.78 9.48 16.82
CA LYS A 243 8.31 9.15 18.14
C LYS A 243 8.52 7.64 18.34
N GLU A 244 7.63 6.81 17.82
CA GLU A 244 7.73 5.34 17.92
C GLU A 244 8.91 4.77 17.11
N ASN A 245 9.31 5.47 16.04
CA ASN A 245 10.32 4.98 15.10
C ASN A 245 11.68 5.70 15.18
N TYR A 246 11.75 6.85 15.85
CA TYR A 246 12.97 7.68 15.94
C TYR A 246 13.21 8.20 17.35
N THR A 247 14.49 8.41 17.69
CA THR A 247 14.86 9.06 18.96
C THR A 247 14.52 10.56 18.92
N TRP A 248 14.19 11.13 20.08
CA TRP A 248 13.90 12.56 20.21
C TRP A 248 15.04 13.46 19.71
N GLU A 249 16.29 13.06 19.92
CA GLU A 249 17.48 13.79 19.46
C GLU A 249 17.54 13.87 17.94
N LYS A 250 17.21 12.77 17.27
CA LYS A 250 17.18 12.75 15.81
C LYS A 250 16.06 13.62 15.25
N ILE A 251 14.88 13.58 15.87
CA ILE A 251 13.74 14.40 15.48
C ILE A 251 14.06 15.90 15.69
N GLU A 252 14.66 16.27 16.83
CA GLU A 252 15.09 17.64 17.12
C GLU A 252 16.10 18.17 16.09
N LYS A 253 17.09 17.35 15.72
CA LYS A 253 18.11 17.70 14.73
C LYS A 253 17.52 17.93 13.33
N GLU A 254 16.56 17.12 12.93
CA GLU A 254 15.94 17.18 11.59
C GLU A 254 14.87 18.29 11.51
N THR A 255 14.17 18.56 12.61
CA THR A 255 13.00 19.45 12.61
C THR A 255 13.30 20.84 13.16
N GLY A 256 14.38 21.01 13.95
CA GLY A 256 14.71 22.23 14.66
C GLY A 256 13.80 22.54 15.87
N TYR A 257 12.84 21.68 16.20
CA TYR A 257 11.98 21.82 17.37
C TYR A 257 12.57 21.13 18.58
N SER A 258 12.57 21.82 19.75
CA SER A 258 13.07 21.20 20.97
C SER A 258 12.21 20.01 21.40
N GLN A 259 12.85 19.02 22.02
CA GLN A 259 12.14 17.84 22.58
C GLN A 259 11.03 18.24 23.55
N ARG A 260 11.22 19.34 24.30
CA ARG A 260 10.24 19.88 25.24
C ARG A 260 8.98 20.33 24.51
N GLN A 261 9.11 21.13 23.44
CA GLN A 261 7.97 21.59 22.64
C GLN A 261 7.18 20.43 22.06
N MET A 262 7.87 19.42 21.51
CA MET A 262 7.23 18.26 20.91
C MET A 262 6.49 17.40 21.94
N ARG A 263 7.05 17.24 23.15
CA ARG A 263 6.39 16.53 24.26
C ARG A 263 5.17 17.28 24.79
N ASP A 264 5.21 18.59 24.84
CA ASP A 264 4.09 19.42 25.30
C ASP A 264 2.92 19.32 24.31
N TRP A 265 3.17 19.33 23.00
CA TRP A 265 2.15 19.11 21.98
C TRP A 265 1.46 17.73 22.07
N LEU A 266 2.23 16.68 22.37
CA LEU A 266 1.65 15.34 22.58
C LEU A 266 0.76 15.30 23.83
N LYS A 267 1.19 15.92 24.94
CA LYS A 267 0.39 16.01 26.19
C LYS A 267 -0.89 16.79 26.01
N GLU A 268 -0.83 17.94 25.33
CA GLU A 268 -2.02 18.74 25.03
C GLU A 268 -3.04 17.97 24.20
N SER A 269 -2.56 17.15 23.26
CA SER A 269 -3.44 16.30 22.45
C SER A 269 -4.10 15.16 23.22
N GLU A 270 -3.46 14.68 24.28
CA GLU A 270 -4.00 13.64 25.16
C GLU A 270 -5.06 14.22 26.11
N ALA A 271 -4.88 15.45 26.56
CA ALA A 271 -5.85 16.14 27.41
C ALA A 271 -7.18 16.46 26.68
N VAL A 272 -7.12 16.72 25.38
CA VAL A 272 -8.32 17.01 24.53
C VAL A 272 -9.07 15.76 24.11
N ALA A 273 -8.49 14.58 24.26
CA ALA A 273 -9.11 13.29 23.86
C ALA A 273 -9.96 12.66 24.99
N VAL A 274 -10.00 13.28 26.19
CA VAL A 274 -10.70 12.76 27.39
C VAL A 274 -12.05 13.47 27.65
N ASP A 275 -12.34 14.55 26.94
CA ASP A 275 -13.63 15.24 26.91
C ASP A 275 -14.37 14.95 25.59
#